data_098a69c88de7b024169e36b10a1d6de6
#
_entry.id   098a69c88de7b024169e36b10a1d6de6
#
_cell.length_a   1.000
_cell.length_b   1.000
_cell.length_c   1.000
_cell.angle_alpha   90.00
_cell.angle_beta   90.00
_cell.angle_gamma   90.00
#
_symmetry.space_group_name_H-M   'P 1'
#
loop_
_entity.id
_entity.type
_entity.pdbx_description
1 polymer ?
#
loop_
_entity_poly.entity_id
_entity_poly.type
_entity_poly.pdbx_seq_one_letter_code
_entity_poly.pdbx_strand_id
1 'polypeptide(L)' 'MTQVYFHCSNAKKVFVDHRGAVVDDLAEARDHASRVVQSFTNERSLEDWRDWVVHVNDDQGDELFVVPFAFVLGKPH' A
#
# COMPACT_ATOMS: atom_id res chain seq x y z
N MET A 1 -17.32 -7.67 5.50
CA MET A 1 -16.12 -7.21 6.22
C MET A 1 -14.97 -8.14 5.95
N THR A 2 -13.89 -7.59 5.43
CA THR A 2 -12.72 -8.38 5.06
C THR A 2 -11.48 -7.76 5.67
N GLN A 3 -10.66 -8.59 6.32
CA GLN A 3 -9.36 -8.16 6.81
C GLN A 3 -8.37 -8.16 5.66
N VAL A 4 -7.69 -7.03 5.43
CA VAL A 4 -6.67 -6.91 4.39
C VAL A 4 -5.39 -6.35 4.98
N TYR A 5 -4.27 -6.58 4.28
CA TYR A 5 -2.95 -6.16 4.71
C TYR A 5 -2.29 -5.37 3.59
N PHE A 6 -1.53 -4.36 3.96
CA PHE A 6 -0.90 -3.44 3.00
C PHE A 6 0.60 -3.52 3.14
N HIS A 7 1.22 -4.33 2.29
CA HIS A 7 2.67 -4.52 2.32
C HIS A 7 3.31 -3.59 1.30
N CYS A 8 4.26 -2.77 1.74
CA CYS A 8 4.97 -1.85 0.86
C CYS A 8 6.32 -2.44 0.49
N SER A 9 6.67 -2.40 -0.78
CA SER A 9 7.93 -2.97 -1.24
C SER A 9 8.52 -2.21 -2.42
N ASN A 10 9.83 -2.37 -2.58
CA ASN A 10 10.53 -1.99 -3.80
C ASN A 10 11.46 -3.13 -4.20
N ALA A 11 12.39 -2.87 -5.13
CA ALA A 11 13.29 -3.91 -5.61
C ALA A 11 14.24 -4.44 -4.52
N LYS A 12 14.43 -3.71 -3.43
CA LYS A 12 15.42 -4.05 -2.40
C LYS A 12 14.83 -4.37 -1.04
N LYS A 13 13.65 -3.85 -0.73
CA LYS A 13 13.08 -3.95 0.63
C LYS A 13 11.61 -4.30 0.59
N VAL A 14 11.16 -4.96 1.65
CA VAL A 14 9.75 -5.26 1.87
C VAL A 14 9.40 -4.86 3.30
N PHE A 15 8.34 -4.10 3.45
CA PHE A 15 7.77 -3.76 4.76
C PHE A 15 6.42 -4.46 4.88
N VAL A 16 6.38 -5.46 5.74
CA VAL A 16 5.19 -6.27 5.92
C VAL A 16 4.26 -5.61 6.93
N ASP A 17 2.98 -5.49 6.57
CA ASP A 17 1.97 -4.99 7.48
C ASP A 17 1.46 -6.16 8.33
N HIS A 18 1.58 -6.02 9.64
CA HIS A 18 1.11 -7.03 10.60
C HIS A 18 -0.23 -6.68 11.22
N ARG A 19 -0.71 -5.44 11.02
CA ARG A 19 -1.98 -5.00 11.60
C ARG A 19 -3.15 -5.22 10.65
N GLY A 20 -2.97 -4.80 9.41
CA GLY A 20 -4.03 -4.82 8.44
C GLY A 20 -5.13 -3.81 8.74
N ALA A 21 -6.22 -3.94 8.01
CA ALA A 21 -7.41 -3.14 8.22
C ALA A 21 -8.63 -3.94 7.78
N VAL A 22 -9.78 -3.63 8.36
CA VAL A 22 -11.04 -4.23 7.95
C VAL A 22 -11.71 -3.28 6.95
N VAL A 23 -12.05 -3.80 5.79
CA VAL A 23 -12.71 -3.03 4.74
C VAL A 23 -13.97 -3.75 4.29
N ASP A 24 -14.93 -3.01 3.75
CA ASP A 24 -16.19 -3.58 3.28
C ASP A 24 -16.14 -3.96 1.81
N ASP A 25 -15.32 -3.28 1.02
CA ASP A 25 -15.19 -3.56 -0.41
C ASP A 25 -13.82 -3.13 -0.93
N LEU A 26 -13.60 -3.37 -2.23
CA LEU A 26 -12.32 -3.03 -2.85
C LEU A 26 -12.10 -1.53 -2.96
N ALA A 27 -13.16 -0.74 -3.12
CA ALA A 27 -13.03 0.71 -3.18
C ALA A 27 -12.51 1.26 -1.86
N GLU A 28 -13.01 0.75 -0.75
CA GLU A 28 -12.53 1.12 0.58
C GLU A 28 -11.08 0.68 0.78
N ALA A 29 -10.74 -0.52 0.29
CA ALA A 29 -9.36 -1.00 0.36
C ALA A 29 -8.41 -0.08 -0.42
N ARG A 30 -8.83 0.41 -1.58
CA ARG A 30 -8.02 1.36 -2.37
C ARG A 30 -7.83 2.69 -1.65
N ASP A 31 -8.89 3.22 -1.06
CA ASP A 31 -8.80 4.45 -0.27
C ASP A 31 -7.81 4.28 0.87
N HIS A 32 -7.90 3.16 1.56
CA HIS A 32 -7.00 2.87 2.66
C HIS A 32 -5.56 2.73 2.17
N ALA A 33 -5.35 2.08 1.03
CA ALA A 33 -4.03 1.94 0.43
C ALA A 33 -3.41 3.32 0.13
N SER A 34 -4.22 4.26 -0.37
CA SER A 34 -3.75 5.63 -0.61
C SER A 34 -3.26 6.30 0.67
N ARG A 35 -3.97 6.12 1.75
CA ARG A 35 -3.55 6.66 3.05
C ARG A 35 -2.28 6.01 3.55
N VAL A 36 -2.16 4.71 3.37
CA VAL A 36 -0.95 3.97 3.74
C VAL A 36 0.25 4.50 2.96
N VAL A 37 0.10 4.71 1.66
CA VAL A 37 1.17 5.25 0.81
C VAL A 37 1.62 6.62 1.32
N GLN A 38 0.66 7.52 1.58
CA GLN A 38 0.99 8.88 2.04
C GLN A 38 1.68 8.85 3.39
N SER A 39 1.16 8.07 4.32
CA SER A 39 1.74 7.94 5.65
C SER A 39 3.13 7.34 5.59
N PHE A 40 3.31 6.31 4.77
CA PHE A 40 4.60 5.63 4.61
C PHE A 40 5.66 6.59 4.07
N THR A 41 5.32 7.35 3.03
CA THR A 41 6.28 8.29 2.44
C THR A 41 6.61 9.43 3.38
N ASN A 42 5.62 9.94 4.13
CA ASN A 42 5.85 11.02 5.08
C ASN A 42 6.73 10.58 6.24
N GLU A 43 6.46 9.42 6.82
CA GLU A 43 7.21 8.92 7.97
C GLU A 43 8.66 8.63 7.64
N ARG A 44 8.93 8.21 6.39
CA ARG A 44 10.27 7.81 5.98
C ARG A 44 10.99 8.84 5.14
N SER A 45 10.32 9.96 4.84
CA SER A 45 10.90 11.02 4.02
C SER A 45 11.50 10.49 2.72
N LEU A 46 10.75 9.61 2.04
CA LEU A 46 11.23 8.99 0.82
C LEU A 46 11.47 10.03 -0.27
N GLU A 47 12.69 10.08 -0.78
CA GLU A 47 13.04 10.97 -1.88
C GLU A 47 12.59 10.40 -3.22
N ASP A 48 12.67 9.08 -3.37
CA ASP A 48 12.28 8.40 -4.60
C ASP A 48 11.30 7.28 -4.26
N TRP A 49 10.06 7.43 -4.72
CA TRP A 49 9.00 6.45 -4.49
C TRP A 49 8.59 5.72 -5.77
N ARG A 50 9.25 5.96 -6.89
CA ARG A 50 8.81 5.46 -8.20
C ARG A 50 8.82 3.93 -8.28
N ASP A 51 9.73 3.29 -7.56
CA ASP A 51 9.85 1.84 -7.56
C ASP A 51 9.04 1.18 -6.44
N TRP A 52 8.39 1.97 -5.61
CA TRP A 52 7.61 1.44 -4.51
C TRP A 52 6.20 1.08 -4.95
N VAL A 53 5.70 -0.01 -4.41
CA VAL A 53 4.32 -0.46 -4.64
C VAL A 53 3.75 -0.92 -3.31
N VAL A 54 2.42 -0.84 -3.19
CA VAL A 54 1.71 -1.45 -2.07
C VAL A 54 0.95 -2.65 -2.58
N HIS A 55 1.16 -3.79 -1.92
CA HIS A 55 0.46 -5.04 -2.21
C HIS A 55 -0.67 -5.17 -1.20
N VAL A 56 -1.89 -5.32 -1.68
CA VAL A 56 -3.05 -5.50 -0.82
C VAL A 56 -3.43 -6.97 -0.85
N ASN A 57 -3.28 -7.62 0.30
CA ASN A 57 -3.52 -9.06 0.44
C ASN A 57 -4.68 -9.27 1.42
N ASP A 58 -5.38 -10.39 1.26
CA ASP A 58 -6.42 -10.77 2.21
C ASP A 58 -5.80 -11.49 3.42
N ASP A 59 -6.65 -11.97 4.33
CA ASP A 59 -6.20 -12.63 5.55
C ASP A 59 -5.67 -14.05 5.30
N GLN A 60 -5.81 -14.56 4.09
CA GLN A 60 -5.26 -15.84 3.69
C GLN A 60 -3.94 -15.71 2.94
N GLY A 61 -3.48 -14.47 2.74
CA GLY A 61 -2.25 -14.20 2.04
C GLY A 61 -2.38 -14.06 0.53
N ASP A 62 -3.60 -14.14 0.00
CA ASP A 62 -3.83 -13.98 -1.44
C ASP A 62 -3.80 -12.49 -1.80
N GLU A 63 -3.04 -12.17 -2.83
CA GLU A 63 -2.94 -10.80 -3.31
C GLU A 63 -4.21 -10.40 -4.05
N LEU A 64 -4.85 -9.33 -3.59
CA LEU A 64 -6.06 -8.82 -4.20
C LEU A 64 -5.74 -7.85 -5.34
N PHE A 65 -4.82 -6.93 -5.08
CA PHE A 65 -4.34 -5.99 -6.11
C PHE A 65 -3.05 -5.32 -5.62
N VAL A 66 -2.41 -4.62 -6.55
CA VAL A 66 -1.17 -3.87 -6.29
C VAL A 66 -1.40 -2.44 -6.74
N VAL A 67 -0.96 -1.49 -5.91
CA VAL A 67 -1.05 -0.07 -6.24
C VAL A 67 0.35 0.53 -6.23
N PRO A 68 0.88 0.96 -7.39
CA PRO A 68 2.16 1.69 -7.40
C PRO A 68 2.02 3.01 -6.65
N PHE A 69 3.05 3.39 -5.92
CA PHE A 69 3.05 4.66 -5.18
C PHE A 69 2.82 5.85 -6.11
N ALA A 70 3.34 5.79 -7.34
CA ALA A 70 3.17 6.86 -8.32
C ALA A 70 1.71 7.12 -8.66
N PHE A 71 0.84 6.11 -8.54
CA PHE A 71 -0.59 6.29 -8.79
C PHE A 71 -1.27 7.12 -7.71
N VAL A 72 -0.76 7.05 -6.49
CA VAL A 72 -1.31 7.78 -5.35
C VAL A 72 -0.71 9.17 -5.25
N LEU A 73 0.61 9.25 -5.38
CA LEU A 73 1.36 10.50 -5.16
C LEU A 73 1.38 11.40 -6.38
N GLY A 74 0.93 10.88 -7.50
CA GLY A 74 0.90 11.63 -8.73
C GLY A 74 2.24 11.67 -9.44
N LYS A 75 2.27 12.37 -10.57
CA LYS A 75 3.49 12.49 -11.34
C LYS A 75 4.44 13.47 -10.65
N PRO A 76 5.71 13.13 -10.54
CA PRO A 76 6.69 14.11 -10.09
C PRO A 76 6.75 15.27 -11.09
N HIS A 77 6.73 16.44 -10.56
CA HIS A 77 6.83 17.65 -11.38
C HIS A 77 8.29 17.98 -11.61
#